data_bad84194a9df752f00993c1b3bf3fe34
#
_entry.id   bad84194a9df752f00993c1b3bf3fe34
#
_cell.length_a   1.000
_cell.length_b   1.000
_cell.length_c   1.000
_cell.angle_alpha   90.00
_cell.angle_beta   90.00
_cell.angle_gamma   90.00
#
_symmetry.space_group_name_H-M   'P 1'
#
loop_
_entity.id
_entity.type
_entity.pdbx_description
1 polymer ?
#
loop_
_entity_poly.entity_id
_entity_poly.type
_entity_poly.pdbx_seq_one_letter_code
_entity_poly.pdbx_strand_id
1 'polypeptide(L)'
;MTTRYSFGGDEHVFVEVDEEMSLEAFFKSLSMTTAVRDSQIEGVTEICPANASFQIKFDPDRISPDDMLAELKRLEETAAHAAPVLKTRIVEIPVFYNDPWTHETLMRFRERHQDPNATDLEFAARINNFDSVDAFIGAHSGAPWFVSMVGFVAGLPFMYQMIDRPRQIEVPKYLRPRTDTPKLTVGYGGCFACIYSVRGAGGYQMFGITPMPIYDPNQEVSYLRDFMVFFNPGDIVKFKPVGRD
;
A
#
# COMPACT_ATOMS: atom_id res chain seq x y z
N MET A 1 16.95 -6.99 -11.26
CA MET A 1 16.82 -6.17 -10.02
C MET A 1 18.19 -5.93 -9.44
N THR A 2 18.63 -4.69 -9.34
CA THR A 2 19.88 -4.30 -8.70
C THR A 2 19.56 -3.52 -7.44
N THR A 3 19.83 -4.11 -6.28
CA THR A 3 19.57 -3.46 -4.99
C THR A 3 20.49 -2.25 -4.81
N ARG A 4 19.91 -1.13 -4.39
CA ARG A 4 20.63 0.11 -4.06
C ARG A 4 20.56 0.37 -2.57
N TYR A 5 21.67 0.82 -2.02
CA TYR A 5 21.81 1.16 -0.61
C TYR A 5 22.18 2.63 -0.49
N SER A 6 21.53 3.33 0.43
CA SER A 6 21.83 4.73 0.73
C SER A 6 21.69 5.00 2.23
N PHE A 7 22.52 5.89 2.77
CA PHE A 7 22.40 6.30 4.16
C PHE A 7 21.37 7.43 4.33
N GLY A 8 20.57 7.30 5.36
CA GLY A 8 19.65 8.34 5.83
C GLY A 8 20.16 8.98 7.12
N GLY A 9 21.19 9.82 7.02
CA GLY A 9 21.97 10.27 8.19
C GLY A 9 22.82 9.14 8.76
N ASP A 10 23.14 9.22 10.04
CA ASP A 10 24.07 8.31 10.70
C ASP A 10 23.40 7.05 11.26
N GLU A 11 22.08 7.03 11.35
CA GLU A 11 21.30 5.98 12.05
C GLU A 11 20.45 5.11 11.10
N HIS A 12 20.42 5.39 9.80
CA HIS A 12 19.54 4.70 8.87
C HIS A 12 20.25 4.24 7.60
N VAL A 13 19.90 3.04 7.16
CA VAL A 13 20.18 2.56 5.79
C VAL A 13 18.85 2.33 5.08
N PHE A 14 18.65 3.02 3.96
CA PHE A 14 17.57 2.77 3.03
C PHE A 14 18.02 1.78 1.97
N VAL A 15 17.24 0.73 1.76
CA VAL A 15 17.50 -0.33 0.80
C VAL A 15 16.38 -0.31 -0.23
N GLU A 16 16.71 0.06 -1.44
CA GLU A 16 15.81 0.02 -2.59
C GLU A 16 16.08 -1.27 -3.37
N VAL A 17 15.12 -2.17 -3.35
CA VAL A 17 15.22 -3.49 -3.99
C VAL A 17 14.98 -3.39 -5.49
N ASP A 18 14.02 -2.55 -5.89
CA ASP A 18 13.72 -2.21 -7.27
C ASP A 18 13.10 -0.81 -7.35
N GLU A 19 13.23 -0.15 -8.52
CA GLU A 19 12.58 1.14 -8.80
C GLU A 19 11.08 0.98 -9.01
N GLU A 20 10.65 -0.18 -9.50
CA GLU A 20 9.27 -0.48 -9.80
C GLU A 20 8.70 -1.50 -8.83
N MET A 21 7.41 -1.34 -8.53
CA MET A 21 6.69 -2.35 -7.76
C MET A 21 6.43 -3.60 -8.60
N SER A 22 6.86 -4.74 -8.07
CA SER A 22 6.50 -6.08 -8.54
C SER A 22 6.37 -7.03 -7.35
N LEU A 23 5.72 -8.17 -7.55
CA LEU A 23 5.68 -9.20 -6.50
C LEU A 23 7.06 -9.76 -6.21
N GLU A 24 7.93 -9.87 -7.22
CA GLU A 24 9.32 -10.30 -7.05
C GLU A 24 10.11 -9.33 -6.17
N ALA A 25 9.97 -8.02 -6.39
CA ALA A 25 10.60 -6.99 -5.57
C ALA A 25 10.08 -7.04 -4.12
N PHE A 26 8.76 -7.22 -3.94
CA PHE A 26 8.16 -7.41 -2.62
C PHE A 26 8.74 -8.64 -1.91
N PHE A 27 8.76 -9.81 -2.56
CA PHE A 27 9.27 -11.03 -1.94
C PHE A 27 10.77 -10.96 -1.65
N LYS A 28 11.57 -10.29 -2.49
CA LYS A 28 12.98 -10.02 -2.19
C LYS A 28 13.12 -9.12 -0.96
N SER A 29 12.35 -8.04 -0.87
CA SER A 29 12.32 -7.16 0.31
C SER A 29 11.92 -7.92 1.58
N LEU A 30 10.90 -8.79 1.49
CA LEU A 30 10.45 -9.63 2.59
C LEU A 30 11.55 -10.62 3.03
N SER A 31 12.21 -11.28 2.08
CA SER A 31 13.32 -12.20 2.40
C SER A 31 14.45 -11.49 3.13
N MET A 32 14.86 -10.33 2.64
CA MET A 32 15.93 -9.54 3.24
C MET A 32 15.54 -9.05 4.64
N THR A 33 14.35 -8.48 4.82
CA THR A 33 13.89 -8.00 6.14
C THR A 33 13.69 -9.13 7.14
N THR A 34 13.32 -10.32 6.67
CA THR A 34 13.25 -11.52 7.50
C THR A 34 14.65 -11.96 7.93
N ALA A 35 15.62 -12.00 6.99
CA ALA A 35 17.00 -12.34 7.31
C ALA A 35 17.63 -11.36 8.31
N VAL A 36 17.37 -10.06 8.17
CA VAL A 36 17.82 -9.05 9.15
C VAL A 36 17.23 -9.31 10.53
N ARG A 37 15.93 -9.62 10.61
CA ARG A 37 15.25 -9.91 11.87
C ARG A 37 15.79 -11.17 12.55
N ASP A 38 15.99 -12.24 11.78
CA ASP A 38 16.43 -13.53 12.27
C ASP A 38 17.90 -13.51 12.71
N SER A 39 18.71 -12.66 12.06
CA SER A 39 20.13 -12.47 12.40
C SER A 39 20.36 -11.73 13.71
N GLN A 40 19.35 -11.05 14.24
CA GLN A 40 19.41 -10.30 15.51
C GLN A 40 20.67 -9.42 15.61
N ILE A 41 20.97 -8.69 14.55
CA ILE A 41 22.18 -7.84 14.47
C ILE A 41 22.18 -6.86 15.64
N GLU A 42 23.25 -6.87 16.43
CA GLU A 42 23.40 -5.92 17.54
C GLU A 42 23.40 -4.49 17.01
N GLY A 43 22.60 -3.63 17.62
CA GLY A 43 22.45 -2.23 17.22
C GLY A 43 21.26 -1.99 16.29
N VAL A 44 20.66 -2.98 15.62
CA VAL A 44 19.41 -2.77 14.85
C VAL A 44 18.26 -2.50 15.82
N THR A 45 17.61 -1.35 15.64
CA THR A 45 16.49 -0.90 16.51
C THR A 45 15.14 -0.97 15.83
N GLU A 46 15.07 -0.74 14.50
CA GLU A 46 13.82 -0.81 13.73
C GLU A 46 14.05 -1.40 12.35
N ILE A 47 13.07 -2.15 11.87
CA ILE A 47 12.99 -2.64 10.49
C ILE A 47 11.68 -2.15 9.91
N CYS A 48 11.74 -1.26 8.92
CA CYS A 48 10.59 -0.62 8.29
C CYS A 48 10.41 -1.13 6.86
N PRO A 49 9.67 -2.23 6.64
CA PRO A 49 9.41 -2.74 5.29
C PRO A 49 8.44 -1.81 4.53
N ALA A 50 8.64 -1.73 3.22
CA ALA A 50 7.74 -1.07 2.29
C ALA A 50 7.46 -1.99 1.08
N ASN A 51 6.99 -1.44 -0.05
CA ASN A 51 6.60 -2.25 -1.22
C ASN A 51 7.79 -2.96 -1.88
N ALA A 52 8.69 -2.16 -2.49
CA ALA A 52 9.90 -2.64 -3.17
C ALA A 52 11.18 -2.11 -2.51
N SER A 53 11.10 -1.78 -1.24
CA SER A 53 12.18 -1.19 -0.44
C SER A 53 11.95 -1.45 1.05
N PHE A 54 12.97 -1.19 1.85
CA PHE A 54 12.87 -1.15 3.30
C PHE A 54 13.91 -0.21 3.90
N GLN A 55 13.72 0.16 5.14
CA GLN A 55 14.68 0.95 5.90
C GLN A 55 15.05 0.24 7.19
N ILE A 56 16.33 0.27 7.53
CA ILE A 56 16.85 -0.21 8.80
C ILE A 56 17.29 1.00 9.60
N LYS A 57 16.81 1.09 10.85
CA LYS A 57 17.35 2.00 11.84
C LYS A 57 18.27 1.23 12.77
N PHE A 58 19.42 1.81 13.09
CA PHE A 58 20.43 1.20 13.96
C PHE A 58 21.08 2.24 14.87
N ASP A 59 21.69 1.76 15.93
CA ASP A 59 22.48 2.55 16.88
C ASP A 59 23.95 2.59 16.41
N PRO A 60 24.48 3.74 15.95
CA PRO A 60 25.83 3.85 15.43
C PRO A 60 26.93 3.68 16.50
N ASP A 61 26.59 3.76 17.79
CA ASP A 61 27.51 3.46 18.90
C ASP A 61 27.72 1.95 19.07
N ARG A 62 26.83 1.13 18.50
CA ARG A 62 26.89 -0.35 18.57
C ARG A 62 27.39 -1.01 17.30
N ILE A 63 27.02 -0.47 16.15
CA ILE A 63 27.46 -0.95 14.84
C ILE A 63 27.74 0.25 13.93
N SER A 64 28.92 0.29 13.30
CA SER A 64 29.24 1.38 12.39
C SER A 64 28.34 1.35 11.14
N PRO A 65 28.09 2.50 10.48
CA PRO A 65 27.35 2.52 9.21
C PRO A 65 27.94 1.60 8.13
N ASP A 66 29.27 1.54 8.04
CA ASP A 66 29.96 0.69 7.06
C ASP A 66 29.78 -0.80 7.38
N ASP A 67 29.86 -1.20 8.64
CA ASP A 67 29.64 -2.58 9.07
C ASP A 67 28.15 -2.97 8.88
N MET A 68 27.22 -2.07 9.16
CA MET A 68 25.79 -2.29 8.91
C MET A 68 25.53 -2.53 7.41
N LEU A 69 26.13 -1.71 6.55
CA LEU A 69 26.02 -1.88 5.10
C LEU A 69 26.63 -3.20 4.62
N ALA A 70 27.80 -3.57 5.16
CA ALA A 70 28.47 -4.84 4.83
C ALA A 70 27.59 -6.04 5.23
N GLU A 71 26.98 -5.98 6.41
CA GLU A 71 26.09 -7.03 6.89
C GLU A 71 24.82 -7.16 6.04
N LEU A 72 24.21 -6.05 5.64
CA LEU A 72 23.05 -6.08 4.75
C LEU A 72 23.36 -6.70 3.39
N LYS A 73 24.52 -6.40 2.80
CA LYS A 73 24.98 -7.01 1.54
C LYS A 73 25.21 -8.52 1.69
N ARG A 74 25.83 -8.94 2.79
CA ARG A 74 26.02 -10.35 3.11
C ARG A 74 24.71 -11.10 3.25
N LEU A 75 23.72 -10.47 3.92
CA LEU A 75 22.38 -11.04 4.06
C LEU A 75 21.62 -11.09 2.73
N GLU A 76 21.81 -10.11 1.85
CA GLU A 76 21.22 -10.16 0.50
C GLU A 76 21.66 -11.40 -0.28
N GLU A 77 22.97 -11.71 -0.27
CA GLU A 77 23.51 -12.91 -0.92
C GLU A 77 22.90 -14.19 -0.34
N THR A 78 22.74 -14.26 0.97
CA THR A 78 22.15 -15.41 1.66
C THR A 78 20.65 -15.53 1.41
N ALA A 79 19.93 -14.41 1.47
CA ALA A 79 18.48 -14.35 1.30
C ALA A 79 18.04 -14.65 -0.15
N ALA A 80 18.91 -14.44 -1.14
CA ALA A 80 18.64 -14.76 -2.54
C ALA A 80 18.28 -16.25 -2.77
N HIS A 81 18.69 -17.13 -1.86
CA HIS A 81 18.42 -18.58 -1.91
C HIS A 81 17.26 -19.03 -1.01
N ALA A 82 16.67 -18.13 -0.23
CA ALA A 82 15.55 -18.43 0.65
C ALA A 82 14.22 -18.19 -0.07
N ALA A 83 13.33 -19.18 -0.03
CA ALA A 83 11.95 -18.98 -0.43
C ALA A 83 11.15 -18.45 0.79
N PRO A 84 10.76 -17.16 0.82
CA PRO A 84 10.02 -16.65 1.96
C PRO A 84 8.64 -17.30 2.01
N VAL A 85 8.25 -17.74 3.22
CA VAL A 85 6.93 -18.27 3.48
C VAL A 85 6.07 -17.16 4.08
N LEU A 86 4.99 -16.80 3.37
CA LEU A 86 4.05 -15.80 3.81
C LEU A 86 2.71 -16.48 4.12
N LYS A 87 2.19 -16.28 5.33
CA LYS A 87 0.82 -16.68 5.64
C LYS A 87 -0.13 -15.68 4.98
N THR A 88 -0.99 -16.16 4.11
CA THR A 88 -1.99 -15.33 3.43
C THR A 88 -3.39 -15.73 3.86
N ARG A 89 -4.30 -14.78 3.81
CA ARG A 89 -5.75 -15.00 3.90
C ARG A 89 -6.44 -14.24 2.78
N ILE A 90 -7.57 -14.73 2.35
CA ILE A 90 -8.43 -14.03 1.38
C ILE A 90 -9.50 -13.30 2.18
N VAL A 91 -9.61 -12.00 1.97
CA VAL A 91 -10.60 -11.15 2.62
C VAL A 91 -11.49 -10.46 1.57
N GLU A 92 -12.79 -10.45 1.81
CA GLU A 92 -13.76 -9.73 0.97
C GLU A 92 -14.10 -8.40 1.63
N ILE A 93 -13.97 -7.31 0.87
CA ILE A 93 -14.26 -5.96 1.33
C ILE A 93 -15.45 -5.42 0.54
N PRO A 94 -16.59 -5.15 1.20
CA PRO A 94 -17.72 -4.50 0.55
C PRO A 94 -17.35 -3.05 0.20
N VAL A 95 -17.70 -2.62 -1.01
CA VAL A 95 -17.43 -1.26 -1.49
C VAL A 95 -18.67 -0.68 -2.15
N PHE A 96 -19.16 0.43 -1.63
CA PHE A 96 -20.14 1.26 -2.29
C PHE A 96 -19.41 2.23 -3.22
N TYR A 97 -19.32 1.85 -4.50
CA TYR A 97 -18.70 2.67 -5.54
C TYR A 97 -19.58 3.86 -5.89
N ASN A 98 -18.96 4.94 -6.39
CA ASN A 98 -19.66 6.16 -6.80
C ASN A 98 -20.60 6.71 -5.71
N ASP A 99 -20.14 6.68 -4.48
CA ASP A 99 -20.89 7.08 -3.30
C ASP A 99 -21.00 8.61 -3.16
N PRO A 100 -22.03 9.12 -2.47
CA PRO A 100 -22.24 10.56 -2.37
C PRO A 100 -21.20 11.29 -1.49
N TRP A 101 -20.56 10.63 -0.54
CA TRP A 101 -19.62 11.29 0.40
C TRP A 101 -18.27 11.56 -0.25
N THR A 102 -17.73 10.59 -1.02
CA THR A 102 -16.51 10.82 -1.80
C THR A 102 -16.78 11.78 -2.95
N HIS A 103 -17.97 11.73 -3.56
CA HIS A 103 -18.40 12.72 -4.55
C HIS A 103 -18.46 14.15 -3.97
N GLU A 104 -19.04 14.35 -2.80
CA GLU A 104 -19.06 15.66 -2.11
C GLU A 104 -17.62 16.15 -1.86
N THR A 105 -16.74 15.25 -1.45
CA THR A 105 -15.32 15.56 -1.23
C THR A 105 -14.63 15.97 -2.54
N LEU A 106 -14.86 15.24 -3.64
CA LEU A 106 -14.37 15.62 -4.97
C LEU A 106 -14.83 17.04 -5.32
N MET A 107 -16.11 17.37 -5.11
CA MET A 107 -16.66 18.70 -5.44
C MET A 107 -15.96 19.82 -4.65
N ARG A 108 -15.60 19.59 -3.39
CA ARG A 108 -14.86 20.55 -2.57
C ARG A 108 -13.42 20.79 -3.02
N PHE A 109 -12.79 19.76 -3.64
CA PHE A 109 -11.39 19.81 -4.05
C PHE A 109 -11.19 19.67 -5.57
N ARG A 110 -12.23 19.90 -6.35
CA ARG A 110 -12.27 19.69 -7.80
C ARG A 110 -11.16 20.38 -8.56
N GLU A 111 -10.78 21.57 -8.17
CA GLU A 111 -9.68 22.35 -8.76
C GLU A 111 -8.29 21.71 -8.59
N ARG A 112 -8.18 20.69 -7.73
CA ARG A 112 -6.94 19.92 -7.50
C ARG A 112 -6.89 18.64 -8.34
N HIS A 113 -7.98 18.28 -8.99
CA HIS A 113 -8.09 17.13 -9.87
C HIS A 113 -7.45 17.40 -11.23
N GLN A 114 -6.96 16.37 -11.93
CA GLN A 114 -6.39 16.50 -13.29
C GLN A 114 -7.42 16.96 -14.32
N ASP A 115 -8.66 16.52 -14.15
CA ASP A 115 -9.80 16.91 -14.96
C ASP A 115 -10.94 17.40 -14.09
N PRO A 116 -11.07 18.73 -13.90
CA PRO A 116 -12.14 19.29 -13.07
C PRO A 116 -13.57 19.02 -13.56
N ASN A 117 -13.75 18.49 -14.77
CA ASN A 117 -15.08 18.21 -15.35
C ASN A 117 -15.50 16.74 -15.19
N ALA A 118 -14.59 15.86 -14.78
CA ALA A 118 -14.85 14.45 -14.57
C ALA A 118 -14.95 14.09 -13.09
N THR A 119 -15.63 13.00 -12.80
CA THR A 119 -15.50 12.32 -11.51
C THR A 119 -14.22 11.49 -11.50
N ASP A 120 -13.75 11.09 -10.31
CA ASP A 120 -12.56 10.24 -10.14
C ASP A 120 -12.71 8.93 -10.92
N LEU A 121 -13.90 8.32 -10.92
CA LEU A 121 -14.20 7.10 -11.65
C LEU A 121 -14.25 7.31 -13.18
N GLU A 122 -14.89 8.38 -13.66
CA GLU A 122 -14.92 8.72 -15.09
C GLU A 122 -13.51 8.99 -15.62
N PHE A 123 -12.71 9.72 -14.86
CA PHE A 123 -11.32 9.99 -15.20
C PHE A 123 -10.52 8.69 -15.27
N ALA A 124 -10.60 7.84 -14.24
CA ALA A 124 -9.89 6.57 -14.18
C ALA A 124 -10.30 5.61 -15.30
N ALA A 125 -11.61 5.50 -15.58
CA ALA A 125 -12.13 4.68 -16.69
C ALA A 125 -11.57 5.13 -18.03
N ARG A 126 -11.62 6.43 -18.31
CA ARG A 126 -11.17 7.01 -19.56
C ARG A 126 -9.68 6.78 -19.82
N ILE A 127 -8.82 7.05 -18.86
CA ILE A 127 -7.36 6.93 -19.04
C ILE A 127 -6.88 5.48 -19.12
N ASN A 128 -7.67 4.53 -18.62
CA ASN A 128 -7.41 3.10 -18.74
C ASN A 128 -8.19 2.45 -19.91
N ASN A 129 -8.76 3.25 -20.81
CA ASN A 129 -9.48 2.81 -22.01
C ASN A 129 -10.68 1.88 -21.73
N PHE A 130 -11.41 2.11 -20.67
CA PHE A 130 -12.69 1.43 -20.40
C PHE A 130 -13.85 2.20 -21.04
N ASP A 131 -14.78 1.48 -21.64
CA ASP A 131 -15.95 2.04 -22.34
C ASP A 131 -16.96 2.71 -21.38
N SER A 132 -16.91 2.36 -20.10
CA SER A 132 -17.81 2.91 -19.08
C SER A 132 -17.23 2.84 -17.68
N VAL A 133 -17.80 3.60 -16.75
CA VAL A 133 -17.51 3.51 -15.30
C VAL A 133 -17.82 2.11 -14.77
N ASP A 134 -18.92 1.49 -15.21
CA ASP A 134 -19.30 0.14 -14.78
C ASP A 134 -18.28 -0.91 -15.23
N ALA A 135 -17.77 -0.79 -16.47
CA ALA A 135 -16.71 -1.67 -16.95
C ALA A 135 -15.42 -1.52 -16.13
N PHE A 136 -15.06 -0.28 -15.77
CA PHE A 136 -13.93 0.00 -14.89
C PHE A 136 -14.12 -0.58 -13.48
N ILE A 137 -15.30 -0.37 -12.87
CA ILE A 137 -15.65 -0.94 -11.56
C ILE A 137 -15.58 -2.48 -11.63
N GLY A 138 -16.06 -3.08 -12.72
CA GLY A 138 -15.95 -4.52 -12.96
C GLY A 138 -14.51 -5.01 -12.99
N ALA A 139 -13.60 -4.29 -13.65
CA ALA A 139 -12.18 -4.62 -13.70
C ALA A 139 -11.49 -4.44 -12.34
N HIS A 140 -11.82 -3.35 -11.61
CA HIS A 140 -11.27 -3.09 -10.29
C HIS A 140 -11.75 -4.13 -9.26
N SER A 141 -13.02 -4.45 -9.22
CA SER A 141 -13.60 -5.40 -8.26
C SER A 141 -13.38 -6.88 -8.67
N GLY A 142 -13.20 -7.15 -9.95
CA GLY A 142 -12.98 -8.51 -10.48
C GLY A 142 -11.58 -9.06 -10.28
N ALA A 143 -10.60 -8.22 -9.97
CA ALA A 143 -9.23 -8.63 -9.75
C ALA A 143 -8.95 -8.90 -8.26
N PRO A 144 -8.04 -9.84 -7.93
CA PRO A 144 -7.47 -9.95 -6.59
C PRO A 144 -6.40 -8.87 -6.37
N TRP A 145 -6.29 -8.41 -5.12
CA TRP A 145 -5.36 -7.35 -4.69
C TRP A 145 -4.47 -7.85 -3.56
N PHE A 146 -3.17 -7.75 -3.74
CA PHE A 146 -2.18 -8.18 -2.75
C PHE A 146 -1.80 -7.00 -1.84
N VAL A 147 -1.98 -7.14 -0.54
CA VAL A 147 -1.53 -6.15 0.44
C VAL A 147 -0.01 -6.24 0.54
N SER A 148 0.69 -5.28 -0.03
CA SER A 148 2.15 -5.24 -0.05
C SER A 148 2.74 -4.44 1.12
N MET A 149 1.98 -3.49 1.65
CA MET A 149 2.42 -2.65 2.76
C MET A 149 1.21 -2.15 3.54
N VAL A 150 1.40 -1.92 4.84
CA VAL A 150 0.47 -1.15 5.68
C VAL A 150 1.26 0.04 6.24
N GLY A 151 0.84 1.27 5.91
CA GLY A 151 1.59 2.46 6.29
C GLY A 151 0.99 3.75 5.77
N PHE A 152 1.77 4.80 5.68
CA PHE A 152 1.36 6.19 5.43
C PHE A 152 0.59 6.79 6.61
N VAL A 153 -0.49 6.14 7.04
CA VAL A 153 -1.18 6.35 8.31
C VAL A 153 -1.50 4.99 8.92
N ALA A 154 -1.79 4.94 10.22
CA ALA A 154 -2.06 3.68 10.92
C ALA A 154 -3.17 2.88 10.22
N GLY A 155 -2.89 1.62 9.87
CA GLY A 155 -3.86 0.69 9.32
C GLY A 155 -4.25 0.88 7.85
N LEU A 156 -3.63 1.81 7.11
CA LEU A 156 -3.91 2.00 5.68
C LEU A 156 -3.16 0.93 4.86
N PRO A 157 -3.87 0.04 4.12
CA PRO A 157 -3.23 -0.92 3.24
C PRO A 157 -2.89 -0.30 1.89
N PHE A 158 -1.70 -0.62 1.36
CA PHE A 158 -1.37 -0.46 -0.05
C PHE A 158 -1.54 -1.81 -0.73
N MET A 159 -2.33 -1.86 -1.80
CA MET A 159 -2.70 -3.09 -2.46
C MET A 159 -2.31 -3.05 -3.93
N TYR A 160 -1.58 -4.07 -4.37
CA TYR A 160 -1.10 -4.24 -5.73
C TYR A 160 -1.99 -5.23 -6.49
N GLN A 161 -2.38 -4.89 -7.72
CA GLN A 161 -3.28 -5.72 -8.52
C GLN A 161 -2.59 -7.00 -9.02
N MET A 162 -3.16 -8.16 -8.69
CA MET A 162 -2.58 -9.47 -9.04
C MET A 162 -3.08 -9.96 -10.41
N ILE A 163 -2.76 -9.21 -11.45
CA ILE A 163 -3.01 -9.56 -12.85
C ILE A 163 -1.79 -9.20 -13.68
N ASP A 164 -1.76 -9.65 -14.93
CA ASP A 164 -0.67 -9.34 -15.87
C ASP A 164 -0.46 -7.82 -16.00
N ARG A 165 0.79 -7.37 -15.89
CA ARG A 165 1.15 -5.95 -15.86
C ARG A 165 0.52 -5.09 -16.97
N PRO A 166 0.47 -5.51 -18.24
CA PRO A 166 -0.17 -4.72 -19.30
C PRO A 166 -1.67 -4.48 -19.11
N ARG A 167 -2.30 -5.21 -18.20
CA ARG A 167 -3.73 -5.12 -17.88
C ARG A 167 -4.00 -4.42 -16.55
N GLN A 168 -2.94 -4.11 -15.80
CA GLN A 168 -3.10 -3.42 -14.52
C GLN A 168 -3.64 -2.01 -14.71
N ILE A 169 -4.47 -1.60 -13.77
CA ILE A 169 -4.99 -0.23 -13.70
C ILE A 169 -3.86 0.68 -13.22
N GLU A 170 -3.67 1.81 -13.91
CA GLU A 170 -2.79 2.87 -13.46
C GLU A 170 -3.54 4.21 -13.49
N VAL A 171 -3.48 4.94 -12.37
CA VAL A 171 -4.20 6.21 -12.25
C VAL A 171 -3.33 7.24 -11.54
N PRO A 172 -3.04 8.41 -12.14
CA PRO A 172 -2.26 9.43 -11.49
C PRO A 172 -2.99 9.99 -10.27
N LYS A 173 -2.22 10.38 -9.26
CA LYS A 173 -2.74 11.09 -8.08
C LYS A 173 -3.25 12.46 -8.49
N TYR A 174 -4.08 13.08 -7.64
CA TYR A 174 -4.47 14.49 -7.79
C TYR A 174 -3.24 15.38 -7.97
N LEU A 175 -3.32 16.43 -8.76
CA LEU A 175 -2.25 17.41 -8.97
C LEU A 175 -1.74 18.02 -7.66
N ARG A 176 -2.65 18.24 -6.73
CA ARG A 176 -2.35 18.62 -5.35
C ARG A 176 -3.21 17.78 -4.40
N PRO A 177 -2.63 17.19 -3.34
CA PRO A 177 -3.40 16.40 -2.39
C PRO A 177 -4.55 17.20 -1.78
N ARG A 178 -5.67 16.54 -1.56
CA ARG A 178 -6.76 17.09 -0.73
C ARG A 178 -6.27 17.19 0.72
N THR A 179 -6.77 18.16 1.44
CA THR A 179 -6.49 18.29 2.88
C THR A 179 -7.44 17.45 3.73
N ASP A 180 -8.50 16.93 3.12
CA ASP A 180 -9.53 16.17 3.79
C ASP A 180 -10.09 15.07 2.88
N THR A 181 -9.85 13.82 3.24
CA THR A 181 -10.39 12.61 2.59
C THR A 181 -11.17 11.84 3.63
N PRO A 182 -12.41 11.41 3.37
CA PRO A 182 -13.21 10.66 4.32
C PRO A 182 -12.53 9.37 4.77
N LYS A 183 -12.70 9.00 6.04
CA LYS A 183 -12.32 7.67 6.55
C LYS A 183 -13.05 6.60 5.71
N LEU A 184 -12.39 5.48 5.48
CA LEU A 184 -12.89 4.31 4.74
C LEU A 184 -13.07 4.51 3.23
N THR A 185 -12.58 5.63 2.68
CA THR A 185 -12.50 5.81 1.23
C THR A 185 -11.62 4.75 0.59
N VAL A 186 -12.15 4.07 -0.42
CA VAL A 186 -11.37 3.22 -1.33
C VAL A 186 -10.77 4.11 -2.38
N GLY A 187 -9.45 4.22 -2.37
CA GLY A 187 -8.69 5.13 -3.22
C GLY A 187 -7.70 4.41 -4.13
N TYR A 188 -7.27 5.12 -5.18
CA TYR A 188 -6.31 4.60 -6.15
C TYR A 188 -5.30 5.68 -6.59
N GLY A 189 -4.02 5.31 -6.65
CA GLY A 189 -2.99 6.24 -7.12
C GLY A 189 -1.71 5.52 -7.52
N GLY A 190 -1.19 5.83 -8.72
CA GLY A 190 -0.14 5.05 -9.35
C GLY A 190 -0.66 3.66 -9.70
N CYS A 191 0.02 2.62 -9.19
CA CYS A 191 -0.35 1.21 -9.35
C CYS A 191 -1.01 0.62 -8.09
N PHE A 192 -1.38 1.44 -7.09
CA PHE A 192 -1.88 0.96 -5.81
C PHE A 192 -3.32 1.36 -5.54
N ALA A 193 -4.14 0.39 -5.15
CA ALA A 193 -5.35 0.65 -4.39
C ALA A 193 -5.00 0.85 -2.91
N CYS A 194 -5.83 1.61 -2.19
CA CYS A 194 -5.76 1.74 -0.73
C CYS A 194 -7.17 1.88 -0.14
N ILE A 195 -7.24 1.76 1.18
CA ILE A 195 -8.41 2.15 1.95
C ILE A 195 -7.96 3.11 3.04
N TYR A 196 -8.47 4.33 3.04
CA TYR A 196 -8.11 5.33 4.04
C TYR A 196 -8.64 4.91 5.42
N SER A 197 -7.76 4.48 6.30
CA SER A 197 -8.10 4.01 7.65
C SER A 197 -8.56 5.12 8.59
N VAL A 198 -8.08 6.33 8.34
CA VAL A 198 -8.43 7.55 9.09
C VAL A 198 -8.78 8.68 8.12
N ARG A 199 -9.56 9.65 8.60
CA ARG A 199 -9.83 10.90 7.86
C ARG A 199 -8.58 11.77 7.84
N GLY A 200 -8.23 12.34 6.68
CA GLY A 200 -7.06 13.20 6.57
C GLY A 200 -6.69 13.57 5.15
N ALA A 201 -5.46 14.08 4.99
CA ALA A 201 -4.96 14.45 3.67
C ALA A 201 -4.79 13.22 2.77
N GLY A 202 -5.05 13.38 1.46
CA GLY A 202 -4.87 12.31 0.50
C GLY A 202 -4.91 12.79 -0.95
N GLY A 203 -4.09 12.16 -1.80
CA GLY A 203 -3.99 12.50 -3.22
C GLY A 203 -4.50 11.42 -4.18
N TYR A 204 -4.94 10.27 -3.67
CA TYR A 204 -5.48 9.20 -4.50
C TYR A 204 -6.86 9.55 -5.05
N GLN A 205 -7.18 9.06 -6.25
CA GLN A 205 -8.54 9.11 -6.78
C GLN A 205 -9.47 8.32 -5.86
N MET A 206 -10.69 8.78 -5.67
CA MET A 206 -11.67 8.18 -4.76
C MET A 206 -12.71 7.40 -5.56
N PHE A 207 -12.76 6.09 -5.39
CA PHE A 207 -13.66 5.23 -6.17
C PHE A 207 -14.94 4.88 -5.43
N GLY A 208 -14.91 4.95 -4.11
CA GLY A 208 -16.03 4.56 -3.28
C GLY A 208 -15.67 4.55 -1.80
N ILE A 209 -16.57 4.02 -0.99
CA ILE A 209 -16.39 3.88 0.45
C ILE A 209 -16.71 2.45 0.89
N THR A 210 -15.97 1.91 1.86
CA THR A 210 -16.34 0.66 2.51
C THR A 210 -17.05 0.93 3.82
N PRO A 211 -18.15 0.23 4.16
CA PRO A 211 -18.75 0.31 5.48
C PRO A 211 -17.97 -0.43 6.57
N MET A 212 -16.94 -1.20 6.18
CA MET A 212 -16.19 -2.06 7.09
C MET A 212 -15.03 -1.30 7.76
N PRO A 213 -15.03 -1.12 9.10
CA PRO A 213 -13.90 -0.58 9.82
C PRO A 213 -12.63 -1.42 9.64
N ILE A 214 -11.51 -0.78 9.29
CA ILE A 214 -10.22 -1.45 9.08
C ILE A 214 -9.14 -1.03 10.09
N TYR A 215 -9.47 -0.05 10.92
CA TYR A 215 -8.61 0.46 11.99
C TYR A 215 -9.47 0.94 13.15
N ASP A 216 -9.16 0.44 14.34
CA ASP A 216 -9.83 0.80 15.59
C ASP A 216 -8.81 0.84 16.75
N PRO A 217 -8.30 2.03 17.11
CA PRO A 217 -7.32 2.17 18.19
C PRO A 217 -7.90 1.83 19.56
N ASN A 218 -9.23 1.89 19.72
CA ASN A 218 -9.91 1.55 20.97
C ASN A 218 -10.19 0.07 21.12
N GLN A 219 -10.03 -0.71 20.04
CA GLN A 219 -10.31 -2.16 20.02
C GLN A 219 -11.74 -2.54 20.44
N GLU A 220 -12.72 -1.72 20.10
CA GLU A 220 -14.13 -1.93 20.35
C GLU A 220 -14.78 -2.86 19.32
N VAL A 221 -14.25 -2.82 18.08
CA VAL A 221 -14.71 -3.68 16.98
C VAL A 221 -14.26 -5.11 17.22
N SER A 222 -15.20 -6.05 17.28
CA SER A 222 -14.96 -7.43 17.73
C SER A 222 -13.87 -8.17 16.95
N TYR A 223 -13.77 -7.97 15.64
CA TYR A 223 -12.74 -8.62 14.82
C TYR A 223 -11.40 -7.87 14.79
N LEU A 224 -11.26 -6.75 15.52
CA LEU A 224 -10.02 -5.98 15.71
C LEU A 224 -9.54 -5.98 17.19
N ARG A 225 -10.13 -6.81 18.06
CA ARG A 225 -9.80 -6.80 19.49
C ARG A 225 -8.40 -7.25 19.81
N ASP A 226 -7.85 -8.18 19.03
CA ASP A 226 -6.49 -8.68 19.28
C ASP A 226 -5.41 -7.74 18.72
N PHE A 227 -5.78 -6.97 17.67
CA PHE A 227 -4.90 -5.97 17.07
C PHE A 227 -5.73 -4.87 16.39
N MET A 228 -5.35 -3.63 16.58
CA MET A 228 -6.12 -2.47 16.12
C MET A 228 -6.23 -2.31 14.58
N VAL A 229 -5.45 -3.08 13.82
CA VAL A 229 -5.37 -3.00 12.34
C VAL A 229 -5.87 -4.29 11.71
N PHE A 230 -6.72 -4.17 10.69
CA PHE A 230 -7.33 -5.33 10.01
C PHE A 230 -6.37 -6.04 9.06
N PHE A 231 -5.63 -5.27 8.26
CA PHE A 231 -4.79 -5.82 7.20
C PHE A 231 -3.38 -6.17 7.67
N ASN A 232 -2.85 -7.25 7.06
CA ASN A 232 -1.44 -7.61 7.15
C ASN A 232 -0.83 -7.66 5.74
N PRO A 233 0.45 -7.33 5.58
CA PRO A 233 1.16 -7.64 4.34
C PRO A 233 1.01 -9.12 4.00
N GLY A 234 0.64 -9.41 2.74
CA GLY A 234 0.33 -10.76 2.28
C GLY A 234 -1.15 -11.11 2.21
N ASP A 235 -2.04 -10.32 2.80
CA ASP A 235 -3.48 -10.53 2.59
C ASP A 235 -3.85 -10.35 1.11
N ILE A 236 -4.81 -11.14 0.65
CA ILE A 236 -5.40 -11.02 -0.68
C ILE A 236 -6.81 -10.46 -0.53
N VAL A 237 -7.04 -9.29 -1.09
CA VAL A 237 -8.31 -8.58 -1.01
C VAL A 237 -9.12 -8.78 -2.27
N LYS A 238 -10.42 -9.01 -2.10
CA LYS A 238 -11.44 -8.99 -3.15
C LYS A 238 -12.46 -7.92 -2.83
N PHE A 239 -12.55 -6.91 -3.66
CA PHE A 239 -13.59 -5.90 -3.54
C PHE A 239 -14.93 -6.44 -4.00
N LYS A 240 -15.98 -6.22 -3.22
CA LYS A 240 -17.36 -6.63 -3.53
C LYS A 240 -18.23 -5.38 -3.69
N PRO A 241 -18.66 -5.05 -4.92
CA PRO A 241 -19.61 -3.96 -5.11
C PRO A 241 -20.88 -4.22 -4.32
N VAL A 242 -21.33 -3.21 -3.57
CA VAL A 242 -22.59 -3.23 -2.79
C VAL A 242 -23.41 -1.99 -3.08
N GLY A 243 -24.75 -2.09 -2.93
CA GLY A 243 -25.69 -0.99 -3.00
C GLY A 243 -25.84 -0.29 -1.65
N ARG A 244 -26.89 0.56 -1.58
CA ARG A 244 -27.29 1.26 -0.35
C ARG A 244 -28.08 0.40 0.62
N ASP A 245 -28.60 -0.73 0.15
CA ASP A 245 -29.53 -1.62 0.88
C ASP A 245 -28.78 -2.67 1.68
#